data_621db95aedc72e97e7a9d39710145ac8
#
_entry.id   621db95aedc72e97e7a9d39710145ac8
#
_cell.length_a   1.000
_cell.length_b   1.000
_cell.length_c   1.000
_cell.angle_alpha   90.00
_cell.angle_beta   90.00
_cell.angle_gamma   90.00
#
_symmetry.space_group_name_H-M   'P 1'
#
loop_
_entity.id
_entity.type
_entity.pdbx_description
1 polymer ?
#
loop_
_entity_poly.entity_id
_entity_poly.type
_entity_poly.pdbx_seq_one_letter_code
_entity_poly.pdbx_strand_id
1 'polypeptide(L)'
;MHIVYFSSATGNTHRFVEKLGYPAQRIPIGRNEELSVDKPYVLIVPTYGGGASISHQNTKPVPPQVIRFLNNEHNRSLLRAVIAGGNSNFGTDFGRAGDEIAKKCNVPYVYRFELMGNDEDVEIVRKGLAENAEKLGLTPTL
;
A
#
# COMPACT_ATOMS: atom_id res chain seq x y z
N MET A 1 -14.19 -1.53 -7.01
CA MET A 1 -12.94 -1.66 -6.22
C MET A 1 -11.81 -0.97 -6.98
N HIS A 2 -11.09 -0.09 -6.32
CA HIS A 2 -9.97 0.61 -6.93
C HIS A 2 -8.73 0.50 -6.06
N ILE A 3 -7.62 0.12 -6.65
CA ILE A 3 -6.33 -0.03 -5.97
C ILE A 3 -5.39 1.08 -6.47
N VAL A 4 -4.71 1.73 -5.53
CA VAL A 4 -3.56 2.59 -5.85
C VAL A 4 -2.36 1.97 -5.16
N TYR A 5 -1.26 1.85 -5.86
CA TYR A 5 -0.10 1.18 -5.29
C TYR A 5 1.21 1.83 -5.71
N PHE A 6 2.24 1.60 -4.89
CA PHE A 6 3.61 1.91 -5.24
C PHE A 6 4.42 0.63 -5.24
N SER A 7 5.27 0.46 -6.23
CA SER A 7 6.19 -0.66 -6.29
C SER A 7 7.59 -0.17 -6.61
N SER A 8 8.57 -0.62 -5.83
CA SER A 8 9.97 -0.34 -6.08
C SER A 8 10.48 -1.12 -7.29
N ALA A 9 11.78 -0.95 -7.59
CA ALA A 9 12.42 -1.64 -8.70
C ALA A 9 12.36 -3.17 -8.60
N THR A 10 12.25 -3.73 -7.38
CA THR A 10 12.11 -5.17 -7.19
C THR A 10 10.80 -5.72 -7.73
N GLY A 11 9.76 -4.88 -7.79
CA GLY A 11 8.48 -5.26 -8.36
C GLY A 11 7.60 -6.17 -7.51
N ASN A 12 7.95 -6.40 -6.25
CA ASN A 12 7.18 -7.30 -5.39
C ASN A 12 5.74 -6.83 -5.19
N THR A 13 5.54 -5.55 -4.88
CA THR A 13 4.20 -5.00 -4.70
C THR A 13 3.40 -5.05 -6.00
N HIS A 14 4.05 -4.74 -7.12
CA HIS A 14 3.42 -4.81 -8.43
C HIS A 14 2.91 -6.22 -8.74
N ARG A 15 3.71 -7.24 -8.45
CA ARG A 15 3.29 -8.65 -8.65
C ARG A 15 2.10 -9.02 -7.78
N PHE A 16 2.08 -8.55 -6.54
CA PHE A 16 0.94 -8.79 -5.65
C PHE A 16 -0.34 -8.16 -6.19
N VAL A 17 -0.25 -6.91 -6.63
CA VAL A 17 -1.39 -6.17 -7.18
C VAL A 17 -1.90 -6.83 -8.46
N GLU A 18 -1.01 -7.28 -9.33
CA GLU A 18 -1.40 -8.00 -10.55
C GLU A 18 -2.22 -9.26 -10.22
N LYS A 19 -1.78 -10.01 -9.22
CA LYS A 19 -2.48 -11.23 -8.79
C LYS A 19 -3.87 -10.94 -8.22
N LEU A 20 -4.07 -9.78 -7.60
CA LEU A 20 -5.38 -9.39 -7.09
C LEU A 20 -6.40 -9.21 -8.21
N GLY A 21 -5.98 -8.72 -9.37
CA GLY A 21 -6.85 -8.59 -10.54
C GLY A 21 -7.86 -7.47 -10.49
N TYR A 22 -7.80 -6.57 -9.51
CA TYR A 22 -8.66 -5.39 -9.45
C TYR A 22 -8.09 -4.24 -10.29
N PRO A 23 -8.94 -3.32 -10.76
CA PRO A 23 -8.44 -2.10 -11.40
C PRO A 23 -7.44 -1.38 -10.49
N ALA A 24 -6.29 -1.00 -11.03
CA ALA A 24 -5.21 -0.44 -10.24
C ALA A 24 -4.48 0.67 -10.99
N GLN A 25 -4.02 1.66 -10.23
CA GLN A 25 -3.16 2.73 -10.73
C GLN A 25 -1.87 2.73 -9.94
N ARG A 26 -0.74 2.87 -10.63
CA ARG A 26 0.59 2.87 -10.02
C ARG A 26 1.05 4.29 -9.74
N ILE A 27 1.52 4.54 -8.52
CA ILE A 27 2.16 5.81 -8.17
C ILE A 27 3.48 5.90 -8.93
N PRO A 28 3.73 7.01 -9.67
CA PRO A 28 4.96 7.15 -10.44
C PRO A 28 6.21 7.16 -9.57
N ILE A 29 7.31 6.60 -10.11
CA ILE A 29 8.61 6.61 -9.45
C ILE A 29 9.28 7.98 -9.61
N GLY A 30 9.08 8.61 -10.78
CA GLY A 30 9.72 9.87 -11.13
C GLY A 30 9.21 11.07 -10.35
N ARG A 31 10.10 12.02 -10.06
CA ARG A 31 9.74 13.22 -9.28
C ARG A 31 8.84 14.19 -10.02
N ASN A 32 8.89 14.16 -11.35
CA ASN A 32 8.15 15.11 -12.20
C ASN A 32 6.77 14.58 -12.59
N GLU A 33 6.42 13.38 -12.15
CA GLU A 33 5.14 12.78 -12.45
C GLU A 33 4.28 12.75 -11.20
N GLU A 34 3.02 13.15 -11.33
CA GLU A 34 2.07 13.12 -10.23
C GLU A 34 0.85 12.30 -10.63
N LEU A 35 0.33 11.54 -9.67
CA LEU A 35 -0.92 10.81 -9.84
C LEU A 35 -2.00 11.51 -9.02
N SER A 36 -3.11 11.81 -9.67
CA SER A 36 -4.31 12.31 -9.00
C SER A 36 -5.43 11.29 -9.19
N VAL A 37 -6.11 10.96 -8.09
CA VAL A 37 -7.20 9.97 -8.12
C VAL A 37 -8.54 10.67 -7.96
N ASP A 38 -9.61 10.03 -8.43
CA ASP A 38 -10.93 10.64 -8.44
C ASP A 38 -12.01 9.78 -7.74
N LYS A 39 -11.61 8.68 -7.14
CA LYS A 39 -12.54 7.79 -6.43
C LYS A 39 -11.87 7.12 -5.24
N PRO A 40 -12.67 6.66 -4.25
CA PRO A 40 -12.12 5.95 -3.08
C PRO A 40 -11.28 4.75 -3.47
N TYR A 41 -10.20 4.52 -2.74
CA TYR A 41 -9.22 3.49 -3.10
C TYR A 41 -8.62 2.82 -1.86
N VAL A 42 -8.02 1.65 -2.11
CA VAL A 42 -7.16 0.95 -1.15
C VAL A 42 -5.72 1.19 -1.59
N LEU A 43 -4.88 1.61 -0.67
CA LEU A 43 -3.45 1.85 -0.94
C LEU A 43 -2.65 0.61 -0.59
N ILE A 44 -1.81 0.15 -1.53
CA ILE A 44 -0.91 -0.99 -1.31
C ILE A 44 0.52 -0.53 -1.53
N VAL A 45 1.37 -0.68 -0.52
CA VAL A 45 2.73 -0.14 -0.53
C VAL A 45 3.73 -1.13 0.06
N PRO A 46 5.01 -1.07 -0.35
CA PRO A 46 6.07 -1.79 0.35
C PRO A 46 6.48 -1.01 1.60
N THR A 47 7.21 -1.67 2.48
CA THR A 47 7.84 -1.03 3.64
C THR A 47 9.33 -0.90 3.36
N TYR A 48 9.85 0.31 3.49
CA TYR A 48 11.27 0.59 3.45
C TYR A 48 11.84 0.60 4.87
N GLY A 49 13.15 0.61 5.00
CA GLY A 49 13.79 0.94 6.25
C GLY A 49 14.28 -0.21 7.10
N GLY A 50 14.07 -1.46 6.70
CA GLY A 50 14.65 -2.60 7.44
C GLY A 50 16.17 -2.51 7.57
N GLY A 51 16.81 -1.71 6.70
CA GLY A 51 18.24 -1.46 6.76
C GLY A 51 18.65 -0.43 7.80
N ALA A 52 17.73 0.29 8.41
CA ALA A 52 18.06 1.34 9.37
C ALA A 52 18.84 0.81 10.57
N SER A 53 18.48 -0.36 11.05
CA SER A 53 19.17 -1.02 12.16
C SER A 53 20.57 -1.52 11.77
N ILE A 54 20.82 -1.70 10.49
CA ILE A 54 22.08 -2.21 9.96
C ILE A 54 23.00 -1.06 9.56
N SER A 55 22.46 -0.04 8.92
CA SER A 55 23.24 1.06 8.35
C SER A 55 23.29 2.31 9.22
N HIS A 56 22.56 2.35 10.32
CA HIS A 56 22.43 3.53 11.19
C HIS A 56 21.86 4.76 10.47
N GLN A 57 21.18 4.55 9.36
CA GLN A 57 20.50 5.63 8.63
C GLN A 57 19.03 5.65 8.99
N ASN A 58 18.47 6.85 9.15
CA ASN A 58 17.04 7.04 9.39
C ASN A 58 16.26 6.82 8.09
N THR A 59 16.11 5.57 7.69
CA THR A 59 15.30 5.23 6.53
C THR A 59 13.84 5.20 6.97
N LYS A 60 13.03 6.07 6.38
CA LYS A 60 11.61 6.11 6.68
C LYS A 60 10.91 4.88 6.10
N PRO A 61 9.97 4.27 6.83
CA PRO A 61 9.29 3.07 6.34
C PRO A 61 8.41 3.33 5.12
N VAL A 62 7.84 4.53 5.00
CA VAL A 62 6.99 4.89 3.87
C VAL A 62 7.84 5.43 2.73
N PRO A 63 7.74 4.86 1.51
CA PRO A 63 8.48 5.37 0.37
C PRO A 63 8.19 6.86 0.11
N PRO A 64 9.20 7.66 -0.29
CA PRO A 64 8.98 9.09 -0.53
C PRO A 64 7.93 9.39 -1.60
N GLN A 65 7.80 8.54 -2.60
CA GLN A 65 6.77 8.69 -3.63
C GLN A 65 5.37 8.58 -3.04
N VAL A 66 5.19 7.68 -2.07
CA VAL A 66 3.91 7.51 -1.38
C VAL A 66 3.61 8.72 -0.48
N ILE A 67 4.63 9.22 0.22
CA ILE A 67 4.48 10.42 1.05
C ILE A 67 4.02 11.59 0.18
N ARG A 68 4.65 11.78 -0.96
CA ARG A 68 4.31 12.86 -1.90
C ARG A 68 2.88 12.73 -2.41
N PHE A 69 2.47 11.51 -2.76
CA PHE A 69 1.12 11.21 -3.20
C PHE A 69 0.09 11.56 -2.12
N LEU A 70 0.35 11.17 -0.88
CA LEU A 70 -0.56 11.40 0.25
C LEU A 70 -0.52 12.85 0.79
N ASN A 71 0.53 13.62 0.47
CA ASN A 71 0.56 15.03 0.81
C ASN A 71 -0.45 15.85 0.00
N ASN A 72 -0.91 15.33 -1.12
CA ASN A 72 -2.03 15.92 -1.84
C ASN A 72 -3.31 15.62 -1.04
N GLU A 73 -3.95 16.66 -0.54
CA GLU A 73 -5.13 16.54 0.31
C GLU A 73 -6.29 15.81 -0.36
N HIS A 74 -6.50 16.06 -1.64
CA HIS A 74 -7.53 15.38 -2.41
C HIS A 74 -7.28 13.87 -2.48
N ASN A 75 -6.06 13.47 -2.83
CA ASN A 75 -5.69 12.06 -2.86
C ASN A 75 -5.87 11.40 -1.48
N ARG A 76 -5.46 12.09 -0.43
CA ARG A 76 -5.57 11.59 0.93
C ARG A 76 -7.04 11.44 1.37
N SER A 77 -7.90 12.34 0.93
CA SER A 77 -9.32 12.32 1.31
C SER A 77 -10.06 11.09 0.79
N LEU A 78 -9.56 10.47 -0.26
CA LEU A 78 -10.17 9.30 -0.89
C LEU A 78 -9.59 7.97 -0.39
N LEU A 79 -8.57 8.00 0.45
CA LEU A 79 -7.96 6.80 1.03
C LEU A 79 -8.94 6.13 2.00
N ARG A 80 -9.15 4.81 1.84
CA ARG A 80 -10.09 4.06 2.68
C ARG A 80 -9.44 2.98 3.51
N ALA A 81 -8.34 2.41 3.04
CA ALA A 81 -7.63 1.36 3.76
C ALA A 81 -6.21 1.26 3.22
N VAL A 82 -5.31 0.68 4.02
CA VAL A 82 -3.93 0.46 3.61
C VAL A 82 -3.54 -1.00 3.79
N ILE A 83 -2.76 -1.51 2.84
CA ILE A 83 -2.14 -2.82 2.88
C ILE A 83 -0.65 -2.59 2.64
N ALA A 84 0.20 -3.24 3.41
CA ALA A 84 1.63 -3.06 3.25
C ALA A 84 2.34 -4.40 3.11
N GLY A 85 3.35 -4.41 2.22
CA GLY A 85 4.27 -5.50 2.08
C GLY A 85 5.56 -5.23 2.83
N GLY A 86 6.40 -6.23 2.96
CA GLY A 86 7.68 -6.09 3.62
C GLY A 86 8.44 -7.40 3.65
N ASN A 87 9.46 -7.45 4.50
CA ASN A 87 10.27 -8.64 4.70
C ASN A 87 10.31 -8.94 6.21
N SER A 88 9.80 -10.10 6.59
CA SER A 88 9.74 -10.50 8.01
C SER A 88 11.13 -10.60 8.66
N ASN A 89 12.20 -10.74 7.86
CA ASN A 89 13.57 -10.73 8.37
C ASN A 89 13.96 -9.40 9.00
N PHE A 90 13.21 -8.34 8.76
CA PHE A 90 13.44 -7.02 9.37
C PHE A 90 12.76 -6.86 10.75
N GLY A 91 12.16 -7.92 11.28
CA GLY A 91 11.58 -7.91 12.63
C GLY A 91 10.48 -6.89 12.80
N THR A 92 10.66 -5.98 13.78
CA THR A 92 9.64 -4.99 14.13
C THR A 92 9.34 -3.99 13.01
N ASP A 93 10.22 -3.87 12.00
CA ASP A 93 9.99 -2.99 10.86
C ASP A 93 9.13 -3.63 9.78
N PHE A 94 8.81 -4.92 9.93
CA PHE A 94 7.98 -5.63 8.96
C PHE A 94 6.59 -4.99 8.87
N GLY A 95 6.25 -4.51 7.68
CA GLY A 95 4.95 -3.90 7.42
C GLY A 95 4.73 -2.54 8.08
N ARG A 96 5.78 -1.89 8.58
CA ARG A 96 5.69 -0.63 9.33
C ARG A 96 5.12 0.53 8.51
N ALA A 97 5.27 0.50 7.19
CA ALA A 97 4.68 1.54 6.33
C ALA A 97 3.15 1.59 6.51
N GLY A 98 2.51 0.43 6.65
CA GLY A 98 1.07 0.37 6.89
C GLY A 98 0.69 1.01 8.21
N ASP A 99 1.45 0.73 9.28
CA ASP A 99 1.21 1.33 10.59
C ASP A 99 1.30 2.85 10.55
N GLU A 100 2.34 3.38 9.90
CA GLU A 100 2.55 4.83 9.80
C GLU A 100 1.43 5.52 9.01
N ILE A 101 1.03 4.95 7.88
CA ILE A 101 -0.03 5.51 7.05
C ILE A 101 -1.38 5.43 7.78
N ALA A 102 -1.68 4.28 8.36
CA ALA A 102 -2.94 4.08 9.09
C ALA A 102 -3.11 5.09 10.21
N LYS A 103 -2.04 5.33 10.96
CA LYS A 103 -2.03 6.27 12.07
C LYS A 103 -2.20 7.72 11.60
N LYS A 104 -1.43 8.14 10.61
CA LYS A 104 -1.44 9.53 10.12
C LYS A 104 -2.69 9.87 9.34
N CYS A 105 -3.24 8.94 8.60
CA CYS A 105 -4.40 9.16 7.75
C CYS A 105 -5.71 8.69 8.40
N ASN A 106 -5.64 8.08 9.57
CA ASN A 106 -6.79 7.58 10.31
C ASN A 106 -7.64 6.61 9.48
N VAL A 107 -6.98 5.62 8.89
CA VAL A 107 -7.61 4.56 8.11
C VAL A 107 -7.18 3.19 8.62
N PRO A 108 -7.96 2.12 8.40
CA PRO A 108 -7.57 0.79 8.86
C PRO A 108 -6.40 0.22 8.06
N TYR A 109 -5.52 -0.48 8.78
CA TYR A 109 -4.46 -1.29 8.19
C TYR A 109 -5.01 -2.71 8.12
N VAL A 110 -5.41 -3.12 6.93
CA VAL A 110 -6.25 -4.33 6.80
C VAL A 110 -5.47 -5.60 6.50
N TYR A 111 -4.24 -5.51 6.00
CA TYR A 111 -3.43 -6.71 5.75
C TYR A 111 -1.97 -6.35 5.56
N ARG A 112 -1.09 -7.29 5.93
CA ARG A 112 0.34 -7.19 5.60
C ARG A 112 0.78 -8.50 4.93
N PHE A 113 1.68 -8.40 3.97
CA PHE A 113 2.17 -9.57 3.25
C PHE A 113 3.69 -9.52 3.13
N GLU A 114 4.30 -10.68 2.90
CA GLU A 114 5.74 -10.80 2.76
C GLU A 114 6.12 -10.89 1.29
N LEU A 115 7.13 -10.10 0.87
CA LEU A 115 7.65 -10.06 -0.49
C LEU A 115 6.55 -9.78 -1.51
N MET A 116 6.27 -10.70 -2.43
CA MET A 116 5.20 -10.52 -3.43
C MET A 116 3.88 -11.16 -3.02
N GLY A 117 3.81 -11.67 -1.77
CA GLY A 117 2.66 -12.43 -1.31
C GLY A 117 2.56 -13.80 -1.98
N ASN A 118 1.84 -14.72 -1.37
CA ASN A 118 1.54 -16.01 -1.95
C ASN A 118 0.06 -16.07 -2.38
N ASP A 119 -0.35 -17.19 -2.95
CA ASP A 119 -1.72 -17.34 -3.46
C ASP A 119 -2.76 -17.23 -2.33
N GLU A 120 -2.41 -17.68 -1.13
CA GLU A 120 -3.27 -17.55 0.04
C GLU A 120 -3.46 -16.09 0.43
N ASP A 121 -2.37 -15.30 0.43
CA ASP A 121 -2.46 -13.86 0.70
C ASP A 121 -3.40 -13.16 -0.29
N VAL A 122 -3.26 -13.49 -1.56
CA VAL A 122 -4.09 -12.91 -2.63
C VAL A 122 -5.56 -13.24 -2.38
N GLU A 123 -5.86 -14.49 -2.07
CA GLU A 123 -7.25 -14.92 -1.84
C GLU A 123 -7.85 -14.24 -0.60
N ILE A 124 -7.10 -14.17 0.50
CA ILE A 124 -7.55 -13.51 1.73
C ILE A 124 -7.87 -12.04 1.46
N VAL A 125 -6.97 -11.34 0.77
CA VAL A 125 -7.15 -9.91 0.47
C VAL A 125 -8.35 -9.69 -0.46
N ARG A 126 -8.45 -10.46 -1.53
CA ARG A 126 -9.57 -10.34 -2.47
C ARG A 126 -10.91 -10.53 -1.76
N LYS A 127 -11.01 -11.59 -0.97
CA LYS A 127 -12.22 -11.91 -0.22
C LYS A 127 -12.53 -10.83 0.83
N GLY A 128 -11.52 -10.44 1.60
CA GLY A 128 -11.68 -9.42 2.64
C GLY A 128 -12.11 -8.08 2.10
N LEU A 129 -11.52 -7.64 0.99
CA LEU A 129 -11.91 -6.38 0.37
C LEU A 129 -13.32 -6.44 -0.20
N ALA A 130 -13.69 -7.55 -0.84
CA ALA A 130 -15.05 -7.72 -1.39
C ALA A 130 -16.09 -7.71 -0.29
N GLU A 131 -15.85 -8.43 0.81
CA GLU A 131 -16.78 -8.51 1.94
C GLU A 131 -16.92 -7.20 2.70
N ASN A 132 -15.88 -6.37 2.72
CA ASN A 132 -15.86 -5.12 3.50
C ASN A 132 -15.93 -3.86 2.64
N ALA A 133 -16.16 -4.00 1.34
CA ALA A 133 -16.15 -2.85 0.42
C ALA A 133 -17.11 -1.75 0.88
N GLU A 134 -18.33 -2.11 1.26
CA GLU A 134 -19.34 -1.15 1.70
C GLU A 134 -18.90 -0.44 2.99
N LYS A 135 -18.39 -1.17 3.98
CA LYS A 135 -17.89 -0.60 5.23
C LYS A 135 -16.74 0.36 5.01
N LEU A 136 -15.89 0.07 4.04
CA LEU A 136 -14.72 0.89 3.72
C LEU A 136 -15.07 2.06 2.80
N GLY A 137 -16.30 2.16 2.34
CA GLY A 137 -16.68 3.22 1.41
C GLY A 137 -16.13 3.03 0.01
N LEU A 138 -15.87 1.79 -0.37
CA LEU A 138 -15.36 1.44 -1.70
C LEU A 138 -16.50 1.07 -2.61
N THR A 139 -16.34 1.34 -3.91
CA THR A 139 -17.33 0.91 -4.91
C THR A 139 -17.09 -0.56 -5.22
N PRO A 140 -18.10 -1.44 -5.02
CA PRO A 140 -17.93 -2.85 -5.37
C PRO A 140 -17.62 -3.03 -6.85
N THR A 141 -16.79 -4.03 -7.15
CA THR A 141 -16.53 -4.42 -8.54
C THR A 141 -17.65 -5.33 -9.01
N LEU A 142 -18.27 -4.94 -10.09
CA LEU A 142 -19.31 -5.74 -10.71
C LEU A 142 -18.72 -6.79 -11.65
#